data_dafe0679fd9d7658a54651f35d4816f1
#
_entry.id   dafe0679fd9d7658a54651f35d4816f1
#
_cell.length_a   1.000
_cell.length_b   1.000
_cell.length_c   1.000
_cell.angle_alpha   90.00
_cell.angle_beta   90.00
_cell.angle_gamma   90.00
#
_symmetry.space_group_name_H-M   'P 1'
#
loop_
_entity.id
_entity.type
_entity.pdbx_description
1 polymer ?
#
loop_
_entity_poly.entity_id
_entity_poly.type
_entity_poly.pdbx_seq_one_letter_code
_entity_poly.pdbx_strand_id
1 'polypeptide(L)'
;MTNNRKTLFIGSVLAVAVLAGIAGPWMFGSDHRQSTNDAYVIADYTVVAPKIAGFIKEVLVEDNQQVKAGQLLATIDARDYQAALDAAQAQLLVAQAQSADARATLERQASLIAQAEAAVKAAQAEAAFADHEVNRYSRLAEQGAGTVQNAQQARSGVDQARARLANAQAALVAARKQVDILTAQVASADGQLKRAEAGLEKAQLDLSYTRIIAPVDGMVGERALRVGAYVNPGARLLSVVPLQQAYVVGNFQETQLTHVQPGQAVSISVDTFAGEKLQGHVESIAPATGVTFAAVKPDNATGNFTKVVQRIPVKIVFDDGQPLLARLRVGMSVEATIDTRGDKLDGKEVSAR
;
A
#
# COMPACT_ATOMS: atom_id res chain seq x y z
N MET A 1 -63.99 -22.82 -72.72
CA MET A 1 -64.05 -22.31 -71.27
C MET A 1 -62.90 -22.86 -70.45
N THR A 2 -61.63 -22.69 -70.85
CA THR A 2 -60.48 -23.30 -70.15
C THR A 2 -59.31 -22.35 -69.85
N ASN A 3 -59.45 -21.04 -70.17
CA ASN A 3 -58.33 -20.08 -69.95
C ASN A 3 -58.42 -19.31 -68.69
N ASN A 4 -59.60 -19.16 -68.07
CA ASN A 4 -59.73 -18.37 -66.79
C ASN A 4 -59.22 -19.08 -65.52
N ARG A 5 -59.08 -20.44 -65.55
CA ARG A 5 -58.54 -21.16 -64.36
C ARG A 5 -57.02 -21.04 -64.26
N LYS A 6 -56.28 -20.94 -65.38
CA LYS A 6 -54.82 -20.77 -65.36
C LYS A 6 -54.38 -19.35 -64.87
N THR A 7 -55.15 -18.32 -65.30
CA THR A 7 -54.87 -16.95 -64.86
C THR A 7 -55.17 -16.72 -63.35
N LEU A 8 -56.23 -17.38 -62.85
CA LEU A 8 -56.51 -17.34 -61.38
C LEU A 8 -55.43 -18.07 -60.56
N PHE A 9 -54.89 -19.21 -61.09
CA PHE A 9 -53.82 -19.91 -60.38
C PHE A 9 -52.48 -19.17 -60.41
N ILE A 10 -52.13 -18.49 -61.46
CA ILE A 10 -50.93 -17.67 -61.57
C ILE A 10 -51.05 -16.40 -60.65
N GLY A 11 -52.24 -15.78 -60.61
CA GLY A 11 -52.50 -14.64 -59.70
C GLY A 11 -52.41 -15.02 -58.24
N SER A 12 -52.89 -16.20 -57.84
CA SER A 12 -52.79 -16.62 -56.43
C SER A 12 -51.37 -17.01 -56.00
N VAL A 13 -50.55 -17.60 -56.89
CA VAL A 13 -49.14 -17.89 -56.61
C VAL A 13 -48.31 -16.62 -56.48
N LEU A 14 -48.60 -15.62 -57.34
CA LEU A 14 -47.94 -14.32 -57.25
C LEU A 14 -48.33 -13.59 -55.99
N ALA A 15 -49.58 -13.60 -55.54
CA ALA A 15 -50.08 -13.01 -54.31
C ALA A 15 -49.45 -13.71 -53.08
N VAL A 16 -49.31 -15.03 -53.08
CA VAL A 16 -48.61 -15.78 -52.00
C VAL A 16 -47.11 -15.49 -51.98
N ALA A 17 -46.47 -15.34 -53.16
CA ALA A 17 -45.06 -14.98 -53.24
C ALA A 17 -44.78 -13.54 -52.73
N VAL A 18 -45.69 -12.59 -53.04
CA VAL A 18 -45.61 -11.21 -52.53
C VAL A 18 -45.89 -11.15 -51.02
N LEU A 19 -46.88 -11.90 -50.53
CA LEU A 19 -47.16 -12.02 -49.10
C LEU A 19 -46.00 -12.71 -48.35
N ALA A 20 -45.39 -13.76 -48.93
CA ALA A 20 -44.23 -14.41 -48.38
C ALA A 20 -42.97 -13.47 -48.39
N GLY A 21 -42.82 -12.64 -49.42
CA GLY A 21 -41.75 -11.65 -49.53
C GLY A 21 -41.89 -10.47 -48.53
N ILE A 22 -43.12 -10.09 -48.18
CA ILE A 22 -43.41 -9.04 -47.20
C ILE A 22 -43.44 -9.59 -45.77
N ALA A 23 -43.95 -10.81 -45.56
CA ALA A 23 -44.01 -11.46 -44.25
C ALA A 23 -42.69 -12.15 -43.85
N GLY A 24 -41.88 -12.57 -44.82
CA GLY A 24 -40.61 -13.28 -44.58
C GLY A 24 -39.63 -12.48 -43.73
N PRO A 25 -39.35 -11.20 -44.01
CA PRO A 25 -38.46 -10.38 -43.17
C PRO A 25 -39.02 -10.15 -41.76
N TRP A 26 -40.34 -10.20 -41.55
CA TRP A 26 -40.98 -10.05 -40.26
C TRP A 26 -40.95 -11.33 -39.42
N MET A 27 -40.95 -12.51 -40.07
CA MET A 27 -40.89 -13.80 -39.39
C MET A 27 -39.46 -14.29 -39.10
N PHE A 28 -38.46 -13.80 -39.84
CA PHE A 28 -37.04 -14.05 -39.62
C PHE A 28 -36.25 -12.86 -39.11
N GLY A 29 -36.93 -11.89 -38.50
CA GLY A 29 -36.26 -10.80 -37.79
C GLY A 29 -35.38 -11.40 -36.70
N SER A 30 -34.07 -11.42 -36.93
CA SER A 30 -33.09 -11.81 -35.91
C SER A 30 -33.37 -10.97 -34.66
N ASP A 31 -33.69 -11.65 -33.59
CA ASP A 31 -33.94 -10.98 -32.31
C ASP A 31 -32.60 -10.33 -31.85
N HIS A 32 -32.43 -9.05 -32.20
CA HIS A 32 -31.24 -8.26 -31.89
C HIS A 32 -31.17 -7.88 -30.40
N ARG A 33 -32.03 -8.45 -29.59
CA ARG A 33 -32.05 -8.25 -28.14
C ARG A 33 -31.75 -9.55 -27.44
N GLN A 34 -30.71 -9.53 -26.62
CA GLN A 34 -30.35 -10.66 -25.78
C GLN A 34 -30.70 -10.35 -24.36
N SER A 35 -31.59 -11.09 -23.73
CA SER A 35 -32.02 -10.87 -22.37
C SER A 35 -31.66 -12.03 -21.44
N THR A 36 -31.40 -11.68 -20.18
CA THR A 36 -31.24 -12.67 -19.10
C THR A 36 -31.93 -12.15 -17.84
N ASN A 37 -32.62 -13.04 -17.16
CA ASN A 37 -33.18 -12.83 -15.82
C ASN A 37 -32.25 -13.38 -14.71
N ASP A 38 -31.13 -13.99 -15.09
CA ASP A 38 -30.09 -14.42 -14.17
C ASP A 38 -29.03 -13.33 -14.09
N ALA A 39 -29.42 -12.20 -13.52
CA ALA A 39 -28.54 -11.04 -13.36
C ALA A 39 -28.77 -10.40 -11.98
N TYR A 40 -27.67 -9.93 -11.37
CA TYR A 40 -27.68 -9.39 -10.01
C TYR A 40 -26.88 -8.11 -9.94
N VAL A 41 -27.33 -7.18 -9.09
CA VAL A 41 -26.57 -5.99 -8.72
C VAL A 41 -25.45 -6.40 -7.78
N ILE A 42 -24.20 -6.05 -8.12
CA ILE A 42 -23.00 -6.33 -7.34
C ILE A 42 -22.28 -5.00 -7.06
N ALA A 43 -21.59 -4.91 -5.95
CA ALA A 43 -20.59 -3.88 -5.68
C ALA A 43 -19.43 -4.51 -4.91
N ASP A 44 -18.23 -4.02 -5.18
CA ASP A 44 -17.01 -4.47 -4.49
C ASP A 44 -16.97 -3.82 -3.10
N TYR A 45 -17.54 -4.49 -2.11
CA TYR A 45 -17.56 -3.98 -0.76
C TYR A 45 -16.23 -4.19 -0.05
N THR A 46 -15.86 -3.24 0.80
CA THR A 46 -14.64 -3.31 1.60
C THR A 46 -14.98 -3.76 3.03
N VAL A 47 -14.32 -4.83 3.47
CA VAL A 47 -14.39 -5.27 4.87
C VAL A 47 -13.47 -4.41 5.72
N VAL A 48 -14.03 -3.75 6.71
CA VAL A 48 -13.27 -2.97 7.70
C VAL A 48 -12.85 -3.89 8.84
N ALA A 49 -11.55 -3.99 9.06
CA ALA A 49 -10.94 -4.79 10.12
C ALA A 49 -9.94 -3.94 10.91
N PRO A 50 -9.78 -4.15 12.22
CA PRO A 50 -8.80 -3.43 13.01
C PRO A 50 -7.39 -3.94 12.71
N LYS A 51 -6.41 -3.06 12.81
CA LYS A 51 -4.97 -3.41 12.70
C LYS A 51 -4.35 -3.77 14.05
N ILE A 52 -5.01 -3.40 15.15
CA ILE A 52 -4.57 -3.62 16.52
C ILE A 52 -5.67 -4.30 17.33
N ALA A 53 -5.31 -4.94 18.44
CA ALA A 53 -6.25 -5.55 19.37
C ALA A 53 -6.73 -4.53 20.42
N GLY A 54 -7.90 -4.76 21.01
CA GLY A 54 -8.39 -3.98 22.14
C GLY A 54 -9.89 -4.02 22.30
N PHE A 55 -10.39 -3.32 23.31
CA PHE A 55 -11.83 -3.20 23.56
C PHE A 55 -12.40 -2.02 22.76
N ILE A 56 -13.56 -2.22 22.14
CA ILE A 56 -14.30 -1.14 21.49
C ILE A 56 -14.85 -0.20 22.57
N LYS A 57 -14.41 1.06 22.51
CA LYS A 57 -14.84 2.12 23.44
C LYS A 57 -16.14 2.75 22.99
N GLU A 58 -16.24 3.10 21.71
CA GLU A 58 -17.38 3.79 21.13
C GLU A 58 -17.65 3.27 19.71
N VAL A 59 -18.92 3.23 19.33
CA VAL A 59 -19.37 2.95 17.96
C VAL A 59 -20.20 4.14 17.51
N LEU A 60 -19.80 4.80 16.43
CA LEU A 60 -20.32 6.09 15.97
C LEU A 60 -21.21 5.98 14.73
N VAL A 61 -21.45 4.74 14.27
CA VAL A 61 -22.27 4.47 13.09
C VAL A 61 -23.29 3.38 13.35
N GLU A 62 -24.40 3.48 12.64
CA GLU A 62 -25.48 2.51 12.67
C GLU A 62 -25.50 1.63 11.41
N ASP A 63 -26.26 0.53 11.47
CA ASP A 63 -26.51 -0.31 10.31
C ASP A 63 -27.23 0.51 9.22
N ASN A 64 -26.83 0.32 7.96
CA ASN A 64 -27.36 1.01 6.78
C ASN A 64 -27.12 2.53 6.75
N GLN A 65 -26.26 3.07 7.60
CA GLN A 65 -25.87 4.48 7.55
C GLN A 65 -24.91 4.75 6.38
N GLN A 66 -25.10 5.89 5.70
CA GLN A 66 -24.12 6.39 4.74
C GLN A 66 -22.90 6.95 5.45
N VAL A 67 -21.71 6.62 4.95
CA VAL A 67 -20.42 7.08 5.47
C VAL A 67 -19.53 7.56 4.33
N LYS A 68 -18.64 8.50 4.65
CA LYS A 68 -17.63 9.02 3.74
C LYS A 68 -16.26 8.44 4.05
N ALA A 69 -15.40 8.33 3.05
CA ALA A 69 -14.00 7.97 3.24
C ALA A 69 -13.34 8.87 4.31
N GLY A 70 -12.58 8.26 5.22
CA GLY A 70 -11.98 8.94 6.36
C GLY A 70 -12.92 9.22 7.54
N GLN A 71 -14.23 8.98 7.42
CA GLN A 71 -15.18 9.14 8.53
C GLN A 71 -14.87 8.13 9.65
N LEU A 72 -14.89 8.61 10.91
CA LEU A 72 -14.70 7.78 12.09
C LEU A 72 -15.91 6.89 12.30
N LEU A 73 -15.69 5.57 12.36
CA LEU A 73 -16.72 4.54 12.52
C LEU A 73 -16.82 4.05 13.97
N ALA A 74 -15.65 3.83 14.57
CA ALA A 74 -15.55 3.37 15.96
C ALA A 74 -14.19 3.73 16.55
N THR A 75 -14.07 3.65 17.86
CA THR A 75 -12.81 3.83 18.59
C THR A 75 -12.52 2.60 19.46
N ILE A 76 -11.26 2.19 19.47
CA ILE A 76 -10.71 1.22 20.43
C ILE A 76 -10.22 2.02 21.64
N ASP A 77 -10.23 1.41 22.83
CA ASP A 77 -9.66 2.04 24.03
C ASP A 77 -8.16 2.35 23.82
N ALA A 78 -7.85 3.64 23.81
CA ALA A 78 -6.55 4.12 23.44
C ALA A 78 -5.58 4.25 24.64
N ARG A 79 -6.01 3.97 25.86
CA ARG A 79 -5.22 4.24 27.09
C ARG A 79 -3.87 3.53 27.10
N ASP A 80 -3.86 2.25 26.74
CA ASP A 80 -2.63 1.45 26.69
C ASP A 80 -1.69 1.93 25.57
N TYR A 81 -2.25 2.30 24.43
CA TYR A 81 -1.52 2.83 23.29
C TYR A 81 -0.96 4.24 23.56
N GLN A 82 -1.71 5.07 24.30
CA GLN A 82 -1.22 6.37 24.74
C GLN A 82 -0.04 6.22 25.74
N ALA A 83 -0.16 5.31 26.70
CA ALA A 83 0.93 5.02 27.63
C ALA A 83 2.18 4.47 26.90
N ALA A 84 1.99 3.63 25.88
CA ALA A 84 3.08 3.14 25.03
C ALA A 84 3.74 4.29 24.23
N LEU A 85 2.97 5.24 23.72
CA LEU A 85 3.48 6.43 23.05
C LEU A 85 4.32 7.28 24.00
N ASP A 86 3.81 7.56 25.21
CA ASP A 86 4.52 8.35 26.22
C ASP A 86 5.85 7.69 26.63
N ALA A 87 5.84 6.35 26.77
CA ALA A 87 7.05 5.57 27.05
C ALA A 87 8.07 5.66 25.88
N ALA A 88 7.61 5.57 24.64
CA ALA A 88 8.47 5.71 23.46
C ALA A 88 9.07 7.13 23.33
N GLN A 89 8.30 8.16 23.69
CA GLN A 89 8.79 9.53 23.74
C GLN A 89 9.89 9.71 24.79
N ALA A 90 9.69 9.16 25.99
CA ALA A 90 10.71 9.18 27.04
C ALA A 90 11.99 8.46 26.60
N GLN A 91 11.86 7.30 25.94
CA GLN A 91 13.00 6.56 25.40
C GLN A 91 13.76 7.35 24.32
N LEU A 92 13.06 8.08 23.47
CA LEU A 92 13.69 8.98 22.50
C LEU A 92 14.52 10.07 23.17
N LEU A 93 13.99 10.72 24.20
CA LEU A 93 14.72 11.74 24.97
C LEU A 93 16.01 11.19 25.59
N VAL A 94 15.95 9.97 26.15
CA VAL A 94 17.14 9.31 26.70
C VAL A 94 18.18 9.05 25.60
N ALA A 95 17.76 8.53 24.45
CA ALA A 95 18.67 8.25 23.33
C ALA A 95 19.28 9.54 22.74
N GLN A 96 18.51 10.61 22.67
CA GLN A 96 19.02 11.94 22.28
C GLN A 96 20.11 12.46 23.23
N ALA A 97 19.87 12.35 24.54
CA ALA A 97 20.84 12.73 25.53
C ALA A 97 22.14 11.92 25.46
N GLN A 98 22.02 10.59 25.22
CA GLN A 98 23.17 9.70 25.03
C GLN A 98 23.99 10.05 23.78
N SER A 99 23.33 10.35 22.65
CA SER A 99 24.02 10.80 21.42
C SER A 99 24.72 12.13 21.65
N ALA A 100 24.08 13.08 22.34
CA ALA A 100 24.68 14.36 22.68
C ALA A 100 25.91 14.21 23.58
N ASP A 101 25.85 13.37 24.62
CA ASP A 101 26.97 13.07 25.52
C ASP A 101 28.16 12.47 24.78
N ALA A 102 27.90 11.45 23.91
CA ALA A 102 28.95 10.84 23.11
C ALA A 102 29.63 11.85 22.17
N ARG A 103 28.88 12.75 21.54
CA ARG A 103 29.43 13.83 20.70
C ARG A 103 30.24 14.84 21.49
N ALA A 104 29.74 15.28 22.65
CA ALA A 104 30.46 16.19 23.52
C ALA A 104 31.79 15.57 24.04
N THR A 105 31.78 14.25 24.32
CA THR A 105 32.99 13.53 24.70
C THR A 105 33.99 13.45 23.56
N LEU A 106 33.56 13.23 22.33
CA LEU A 106 34.41 13.27 21.12
C LEU A 106 34.99 14.67 20.92
N GLU A 107 34.20 15.74 21.08
CA GLU A 107 34.65 17.12 20.96
C GLU A 107 35.72 17.44 21.99
N ARG A 108 35.54 17.04 23.26
CA ARG A 108 36.52 17.19 24.32
C ARG A 108 37.87 16.54 23.96
N GLN A 109 37.88 15.43 23.22
CA GLN A 109 39.09 14.74 22.81
C GLN A 109 39.99 15.64 21.95
N ALA A 110 39.44 16.54 21.15
CA ALA A 110 40.22 17.50 20.38
C ALA A 110 41.10 18.40 21.28
N SER A 111 40.55 18.81 22.41
CA SER A 111 41.30 19.60 23.41
C SER A 111 42.43 18.80 24.06
N LEU A 112 42.19 17.50 24.33
CA LEU A 112 43.22 16.60 24.88
C LEU A 112 44.35 16.34 23.87
N ILE A 113 44.04 16.24 22.60
CA ILE A 113 45.04 16.14 21.53
C ILE A 113 45.87 17.41 21.45
N ALA A 114 45.27 18.59 21.49
CA ALA A 114 45.96 19.87 21.50
C ALA A 114 46.89 19.98 22.70
N GLN A 115 46.49 19.54 23.88
CA GLN A 115 47.32 19.49 25.09
C GLN A 115 48.53 18.53 24.87
N ALA A 116 48.34 17.33 24.32
CA ALA A 116 49.40 16.40 24.02
C ALA A 116 50.37 16.92 22.96
N GLU A 117 49.87 17.63 21.96
CA GLU A 117 50.72 18.29 20.92
C GLU A 117 51.61 19.39 21.54
N ALA A 118 51.07 20.18 22.46
CA ALA A 118 51.85 21.18 23.20
C ALA A 118 52.92 20.51 24.06
N ALA A 119 52.63 19.39 24.71
CA ALA A 119 53.62 18.61 25.48
C ALA A 119 54.74 18.05 24.61
N VAL A 120 54.44 17.55 23.43
CA VAL A 120 55.44 17.10 22.44
C VAL A 120 56.35 18.27 22.03
N LYS A 121 55.75 19.44 21.76
CA LYS A 121 56.50 20.63 21.35
C LYS A 121 57.46 21.10 22.49
N ALA A 122 57.03 21.06 23.76
CA ALA A 122 57.88 21.38 24.88
C ALA A 122 59.04 20.38 25.04
N ALA A 123 58.75 19.07 24.95
CA ALA A 123 59.79 18.03 25.03
C ALA A 123 60.76 18.08 23.86
N GLN A 124 60.32 18.45 22.66
CA GLN A 124 61.19 18.71 21.50
C GLN A 124 62.18 19.85 21.74
N ALA A 125 61.73 20.97 22.33
CA ALA A 125 62.55 22.09 22.68
C ALA A 125 63.60 21.71 23.75
N GLU A 126 63.21 20.91 24.77
CA GLU A 126 64.08 20.40 25.80
C GLU A 126 65.16 19.47 25.21
N ALA A 127 64.79 18.57 24.32
CA ALA A 127 65.70 17.64 23.64
C ALA A 127 66.69 18.40 22.75
N ALA A 128 66.23 19.38 22.00
CA ALA A 128 67.12 20.26 21.19
C ALA A 128 68.09 21.04 22.02
N PHE A 129 67.66 21.59 23.17
CA PHE A 129 68.55 22.27 24.11
C PHE A 129 69.63 21.31 24.64
N ALA A 130 69.23 20.13 25.10
CA ALA A 130 70.15 19.10 25.59
C ALA A 130 71.17 18.63 24.54
N ASP A 131 70.73 18.49 23.26
CA ASP A 131 71.64 18.19 22.13
C ASP A 131 72.68 19.32 21.91
N HIS A 132 72.31 20.58 22.03
CA HIS A 132 73.26 21.69 21.98
C HIS A 132 74.23 21.68 23.17
N GLU A 133 73.77 21.34 24.38
CA GLU A 133 74.58 21.25 25.58
C GLU A 133 75.64 20.13 25.46
N VAL A 134 75.26 18.91 25.05
CA VAL A 134 76.18 17.80 24.91
C VAL A 134 77.28 18.15 23.87
N ASN A 135 76.91 18.76 22.76
CA ASN A 135 77.84 19.18 21.71
C ASN A 135 78.82 20.25 22.22
N ARG A 136 78.36 21.17 23.09
CA ARG A 136 79.20 22.20 23.71
C ARG A 136 80.20 21.61 24.71
N TYR A 137 79.71 20.80 25.66
CA TYR A 137 80.58 20.21 26.71
C TYR A 137 81.51 19.17 26.19
N SER A 138 81.14 18.37 25.17
CA SER A 138 82.03 17.43 24.51
C SER A 138 83.21 18.13 23.83
N ARG A 139 82.97 19.24 23.05
CA ARG A 139 84.02 20.01 22.45
C ARG A 139 84.95 20.69 23.50
N LEU A 140 84.41 21.22 24.60
CA LEU A 140 85.18 21.82 25.67
C LEU A 140 86.08 20.75 26.36
N ALA A 141 85.61 19.56 26.58
CA ALA A 141 86.36 18.48 27.13
C ALA A 141 87.49 17.99 26.20
N GLU A 142 87.22 17.92 24.86
CA GLU A 142 88.22 17.58 23.84
C GLU A 142 89.34 18.62 23.72
N GLN A 143 89.02 19.90 23.98
CA GLN A 143 89.96 21.02 23.96
C GLN A 143 90.70 21.21 25.31
N GLY A 144 90.39 20.34 26.31
CA GLY A 144 90.99 20.46 27.65
C GLY A 144 90.45 21.63 28.48
N ALA A 145 89.44 22.36 28.00
CA ALA A 145 88.81 23.50 28.66
C ALA A 145 87.56 23.09 29.55
N GLY A 146 87.15 21.81 29.55
CA GLY A 146 86.04 21.26 30.29
C GLY A 146 86.39 19.95 31.01
N THR A 147 85.53 19.57 32.01
CA THR A 147 85.75 18.30 32.73
C THR A 147 84.99 17.16 31.99
N VAL A 148 85.58 15.97 32.06
CA VAL A 148 84.93 14.71 31.52
C VAL A 148 83.61 14.45 32.21
N GLN A 149 83.49 14.82 33.51
CA GLN A 149 82.26 14.68 34.27
C GLN A 149 81.11 15.52 33.70
N ASN A 150 81.35 16.78 33.33
CA ASN A 150 80.33 17.64 32.72
C ASN A 150 79.86 17.10 31.36
N ALA A 151 80.77 16.53 30.53
CA ALA A 151 80.43 15.92 29.27
C ALA A 151 79.57 14.61 29.49
N GLN A 152 79.86 13.80 30.50
CA GLN A 152 79.08 12.63 30.84
C GLN A 152 77.68 13.04 31.38
N GLN A 153 77.60 14.09 32.20
CA GLN A 153 76.33 14.61 32.71
C GLN A 153 75.45 15.15 31.57
N ALA A 154 76.07 15.89 30.62
CA ALA A 154 75.34 16.37 29.42
C ALA A 154 74.82 15.24 28.56
N ARG A 155 75.58 14.13 28.40
CA ARG A 155 75.10 12.94 27.66
C ARG A 155 73.90 12.30 28.34
N SER A 156 73.97 12.10 29.68
CA SER A 156 72.82 11.59 30.45
C SER A 156 71.61 12.51 30.32
N GLY A 157 71.82 13.84 30.24
CA GLY A 157 70.76 14.86 30.01
C GLY A 157 70.06 14.65 28.65
N VAL A 158 70.83 14.43 27.58
CA VAL A 158 70.26 14.13 26.27
C VAL A 158 69.41 12.85 26.28
N ASP A 159 69.93 11.76 26.90
CA ASP A 159 69.20 10.53 26.93
C ASP A 159 67.87 10.64 27.68
N GLN A 160 67.89 11.40 28.79
CA GLN A 160 66.65 11.71 29.55
C GLN A 160 65.68 12.58 28.71
N ALA A 161 66.15 13.62 28.05
CA ALA A 161 65.32 14.50 27.27
C ALA A 161 64.68 13.75 26.04
N ARG A 162 65.45 12.89 25.37
CA ARG A 162 64.95 12.03 24.29
C ARG A 162 63.92 11.02 24.80
N ALA A 163 64.12 10.42 25.96
CA ALA A 163 63.15 9.53 26.56
C ALA A 163 61.83 10.25 26.91
N ARG A 164 61.88 11.52 27.39
CA ARG A 164 60.71 12.37 27.61
C ARG A 164 59.99 12.71 26.33
N LEU A 165 60.76 13.05 25.28
CA LEU A 165 60.17 13.29 23.95
C LEU A 165 59.45 12.03 23.42
N ALA A 166 60.07 10.86 23.49
CA ALA A 166 59.44 9.60 23.08
C ALA A 166 58.14 9.32 23.86
N ASN A 167 58.15 9.54 25.16
CA ASN A 167 56.96 9.40 25.99
C ASN A 167 55.83 10.39 25.59
N ALA A 168 56.16 11.64 25.35
CA ALA A 168 55.17 12.65 24.91
C ALA A 168 54.61 12.32 23.54
N GLN A 169 55.44 11.81 22.59
CA GLN A 169 54.97 11.34 21.28
C GLN A 169 54.05 10.15 21.40
N ALA A 170 54.37 9.15 22.24
CA ALA A 170 53.53 8.02 22.51
C ALA A 170 52.15 8.43 23.11
N ALA A 171 52.13 9.37 24.02
CA ALA A 171 50.93 9.94 24.58
C ALA A 171 50.06 10.64 23.54
N LEU A 172 50.66 11.39 22.62
CA LEU A 172 49.92 12.01 21.50
C LEU A 172 49.31 10.95 20.57
N VAL A 173 50.05 9.89 20.23
CA VAL A 173 49.55 8.78 19.44
C VAL A 173 48.35 8.10 20.10
N ALA A 174 48.45 7.84 21.44
CA ALA A 174 47.34 7.29 22.22
C ALA A 174 46.12 8.20 22.22
N ALA A 175 46.29 9.53 22.40
CA ALA A 175 45.21 10.50 22.38
C ALA A 175 44.53 10.56 21.00
N ARG A 176 45.28 10.46 19.91
CA ARG A 176 44.73 10.39 18.55
C ARG A 176 43.97 9.09 18.30
N LYS A 177 44.46 7.96 18.80
CA LYS A 177 43.76 6.66 18.66
C LYS A 177 42.46 6.60 19.47
N GLN A 178 42.36 7.36 20.55
CA GLN A 178 41.12 7.49 21.29
C GLN A 178 39.96 8.08 20.44
N VAL A 179 40.28 8.91 19.44
CA VAL A 179 39.26 9.44 18.49
C VAL A 179 38.53 8.33 17.76
N ASP A 180 39.23 7.29 17.31
CA ASP A 180 38.62 6.16 16.59
C ASP A 180 37.59 5.45 17.47
N ILE A 181 37.91 5.26 18.76
CA ILE A 181 37.02 4.64 19.77
C ILE A 181 35.79 5.52 20.03
N LEU A 182 36.00 6.81 20.23
CA LEU A 182 34.91 7.76 20.51
C LEU A 182 34.01 7.94 19.29
N THR A 183 34.56 7.90 18.08
CA THR A 183 33.78 7.94 16.83
C THR A 183 32.87 6.72 16.73
N ALA A 184 33.39 5.53 17.07
CA ALA A 184 32.59 4.31 17.13
C ALA A 184 31.48 4.39 18.21
N GLN A 185 31.76 5.04 19.34
CA GLN A 185 30.74 5.28 20.41
C GLN A 185 29.64 6.23 19.92
N VAL A 186 29.99 7.32 19.21
CA VAL A 186 29.02 8.22 18.58
C VAL A 186 28.15 7.44 17.59
N ALA A 187 28.75 6.63 16.70
CA ALA A 187 27.98 5.82 15.75
C ALA A 187 27.03 4.83 16.44
N SER A 188 27.46 4.25 17.56
CA SER A 188 26.60 3.36 18.38
C SER A 188 25.44 4.12 19.02
N ALA A 189 25.69 5.30 19.59
CA ALA A 189 24.67 6.14 20.19
C ALA A 189 23.66 6.66 19.14
N ASP A 190 24.13 7.06 17.95
CA ASP A 190 23.27 7.46 16.84
C ASP A 190 22.42 6.28 16.33
N GLY A 191 22.95 5.05 16.36
CA GLY A 191 22.18 3.84 16.07
C GLY A 191 21.06 3.59 17.08
N GLN A 192 21.31 3.86 18.37
CA GLN A 192 20.28 3.77 19.42
C GLN A 192 19.24 4.88 19.28
N LEU A 193 19.64 6.08 18.91
CA LEU A 193 18.72 7.20 18.61
C LEU A 193 17.76 6.82 17.49
N LYS A 194 18.26 6.33 16.36
CA LYS A 194 17.41 5.87 15.23
C LYS A 194 16.44 4.76 15.62
N ARG A 195 16.87 3.85 16.50
CA ARG A 195 15.98 2.80 17.02
C ARG A 195 14.85 3.40 17.87
N ALA A 196 15.16 4.39 18.71
CA ALA A 196 14.16 5.06 19.53
C ALA A 196 13.18 5.89 18.68
N GLU A 197 13.65 6.56 17.63
CA GLU A 197 12.82 7.27 16.64
C GLU A 197 11.83 6.31 15.95
N ALA A 198 12.30 5.16 15.47
CA ALA A 198 11.44 4.14 14.87
C ALA A 198 10.44 3.55 15.89
N GLY A 199 10.85 3.44 17.15
CA GLY A 199 9.96 3.03 18.24
C GLY A 199 8.83 4.02 18.50
N LEU A 200 9.14 5.31 18.47
CA LEU A 200 8.16 6.38 18.58
C LEU A 200 7.17 6.37 17.40
N GLU A 201 7.67 6.28 16.17
CA GLU A 201 6.83 6.21 14.98
C GLU A 201 5.86 5.02 15.04
N LYS A 202 6.34 3.85 15.45
CA LYS A 202 5.49 2.68 15.66
C LYS A 202 4.39 2.94 16.67
N ALA A 203 4.71 3.52 17.84
CA ALA A 203 3.73 3.81 18.87
C ALA A 203 2.69 4.84 18.40
N GLN A 204 3.08 5.84 17.59
CA GLN A 204 2.18 6.80 16.97
C GLN A 204 1.22 6.12 15.98
N LEU A 205 1.73 5.20 15.14
CA LEU A 205 0.92 4.41 14.22
C LEU A 205 -0.08 3.53 14.97
N ASP A 206 0.38 2.82 16.00
CA ASP A 206 -0.48 1.96 16.82
C ASP A 206 -1.60 2.77 17.48
N LEU A 207 -1.29 3.96 18.01
CA LEU A 207 -2.30 4.87 18.54
C LEU A 207 -3.27 5.36 17.46
N SER A 208 -2.78 5.66 16.26
CA SER A 208 -3.64 6.08 15.14
C SER A 208 -4.65 4.99 14.75
N TYR A 209 -4.26 3.72 14.85
CA TYR A 209 -5.10 2.56 14.53
C TYR A 209 -6.20 2.30 15.57
N THR A 210 -6.17 2.96 16.73
CA THR A 210 -7.32 2.95 17.66
C THR A 210 -8.55 3.62 17.06
N ARG A 211 -8.39 4.45 16.05
CA ARG A 211 -9.46 5.13 15.32
C ARG A 211 -9.79 4.34 14.06
N ILE A 212 -10.91 3.65 14.07
CA ILE A 212 -11.39 2.87 12.94
C ILE A 212 -12.14 3.80 12.00
N ILE A 213 -11.63 4.00 10.79
CA ILE A 213 -12.18 4.91 9.78
C ILE A 213 -12.68 4.16 8.56
N ALA A 214 -13.62 4.75 7.82
CA ALA A 214 -14.11 4.23 6.55
C ALA A 214 -13.03 4.35 5.47
N PRO A 215 -12.71 3.27 4.74
CA PRO A 215 -11.70 3.32 3.67
C PRO A 215 -12.23 3.97 2.39
N VAL A 216 -13.54 3.89 2.14
CA VAL A 216 -14.24 4.36 0.94
C VAL A 216 -15.58 4.98 1.31
N ASP A 217 -16.15 5.79 0.39
CA ASP A 217 -17.53 6.25 0.49
C ASP A 217 -18.49 5.06 0.29
N GLY A 218 -19.55 4.99 1.09
CA GLY A 218 -20.50 3.90 0.93
C GLY A 218 -21.52 3.80 2.05
N MET A 219 -22.19 2.68 2.13
CA MET A 219 -23.19 2.36 3.16
C MET A 219 -22.67 1.23 4.07
N VAL A 220 -22.84 1.39 5.37
CA VAL A 220 -22.48 0.38 6.38
C VAL A 220 -23.38 -0.84 6.25
N GLY A 221 -22.77 -2.02 6.15
CA GLY A 221 -23.44 -3.32 6.17
C GLY A 221 -22.75 -4.30 7.12
N GLU A 222 -23.46 -5.32 7.54
CA GLU A 222 -22.96 -6.41 8.41
C GLU A 222 -22.18 -5.91 9.63
N ARG A 223 -22.71 -4.98 10.39
CA ARG A 223 -22.04 -4.41 11.56
C ARG A 223 -22.01 -5.41 12.74
N ALA A 224 -20.83 -6.03 12.93
CA ALA A 224 -20.55 -6.90 14.09
C ALA A 224 -20.05 -6.13 15.33
N LEU A 225 -19.76 -4.84 15.18
CA LEU A 225 -19.25 -3.96 16.25
C LEU A 225 -20.25 -3.83 17.40
N ARG A 226 -19.74 -3.98 18.64
CA ARG A 226 -20.48 -3.67 19.89
C ARG A 226 -19.55 -2.98 20.87
N VAL A 227 -20.05 -1.97 21.57
CA VAL A 227 -19.31 -1.32 22.66
C VAL A 227 -18.96 -2.35 23.73
N GLY A 228 -17.71 -2.34 24.20
CA GLY A 228 -17.19 -3.29 25.17
C GLY A 228 -16.73 -4.64 24.57
N ALA A 229 -16.93 -4.88 23.28
CA ALA A 229 -16.40 -6.09 22.62
C ALA A 229 -14.88 -6.01 22.48
N TYR A 230 -14.20 -7.12 22.68
CA TYR A 230 -12.77 -7.26 22.39
C TYR A 230 -12.58 -7.66 20.93
N VAL A 231 -11.69 -6.97 20.22
CA VAL A 231 -11.40 -7.23 18.81
C VAL A 231 -9.92 -7.56 18.63
N ASN A 232 -9.63 -8.43 17.64
CA ASN A 232 -8.29 -8.81 17.25
C ASN A 232 -7.96 -8.26 15.84
N PRO A 233 -6.68 -8.08 15.49
CA PRO A 233 -6.28 -7.73 14.13
C PRO A 233 -6.89 -8.68 13.09
N GLY A 234 -7.45 -8.11 12.02
CA GLY A 234 -8.09 -8.87 10.95
C GLY A 234 -9.53 -9.35 11.23
N ALA A 235 -10.06 -9.15 12.43
CA ALA A 235 -11.47 -9.47 12.70
C ALA A 235 -12.41 -8.57 11.86
N ARG A 236 -13.44 -9.16 11.25
CA ARG A 236 -14.45 -8.40 10.52
C ARG A 236 -15.26 -7.54 11.51
N LEU A 237 -15.24 -6.24 11.34
CA LEU A 237 -16.01 -5.29 12.16
C LEU A 237 -17.31 -4.87 11.49
N LEU A 238 -17.24 -4.48 10.25
CA LEU A 238 -18.34 -4.11 9.38
C LEU A 238 -17.89 -4.14 7.93
N SER A 239 -18.82 -4.01 7.00
CA SER A 239 -18.54 -3.84 5.58
C SER A 239 -18.98 -2.45 5.12
N VAL A 240 -18.22 -1.81 4.25
CA VAL A 240 -18.62 -0.57 3.56
C VAL A 240 -18.89 -0.91 2.09
N VAL A 241 -20.13 -0.68 1.66
CA VAL A 241 -20.61 -1.01 0.33
C VAL A 241 -20.71 0.27 -0.50
N PRO A 242 -19.88 0.46 -1.54
CA PRO A 242 -19.89 1.65 -2.39
C PRO A 242 -21.01 1.54 -3.44
N LEU A 243 -22.25 1.87 -3.06
CA LEU A 243 -23.43 1.74 -3.94
C LEU A 243 -23.33 2.56 -5.24
N GLN A 244 -22.54 3.64 -5.24
CA GLN A 244 -22.33 4.48 -6.43
C GLN A 244 -21.45 3.76 -7.48
N GLN A 245 -20.69 2.75 -7.10
CA GLN A 245 -19.86 1.93 -7.97
C GLN A 245 -20.47 0.55 -8.22
N ALA A 246 -21.79 0.42 -7.98
CA ALA A 246 -22.49 -0.81 -8.25
C ALA A 246 -22.55 -1.09 -9.76
N TYR A 247 -22.52 -2.35 -10.10
CA TYR A 247 -22.63 -2.86 -11.48
C TYR A 247 -23.54 -4.09 -11.49
N VAL A 248 -23.93 -4.53 -12.68
CA VAL A 248 -24.69 -5.76 -12.85
C VAL A 248 -23.81 -6.85 -13.43
N VAL A 249 -23.90 -8.03 -12.88
CA VAL A 249 -23.37 -9.25 -13.52
C VAL A 249 -24.54 -10.04 -14.03
N GLY A 250 -24.67 -10.10 -15.35
CA GLY A 250 -25.69 -10.89 -16.05
C GLY A 250 -25.09 -12.17 -16.60
N ASN A 251 -25.67 -13.30 -16.25
CA ASN A 251 -25.25 -14.63 -16.74
C ASN A 251 -26.02 -14.96 -18.03
N PHE A 252 -25.40 -14.71 -19.18
CA PHE A 252 -25.96 -15.00 -20.49
C PHE A 252 -25.58 -16.40 -20.96
N GLN A 253 -26.46 -17.05 -21.72
CA GLN A 253 -26.15 -18.32 -22.36
C GLN A 253 -25.07 -18.12 -23.43
N GLU A 254 -24.19 -19.10 -23.61
CA GLU A 254 -23.13 -19.10 -24.62
C GLU A 254 -23.67 -18.76 -26.04
N THR A 255 -24.85 -19.22 -26.35
CA THR A 255 -25.52 -18.99 -27.66
C THR A 255 -25.97 -17.54 -27.84
N GLN A 256 -26.22 -16.80 -26.78
CA GLN A 256 -26.64 -15.39 -26.80
C GLN A 256 -25.46 -14.42 -27.02
N LEU A 257 -24.23 -14.85 -26.77
CA LEU A 257 -23.06 -13.99 -26.79
C LEU A 257 -22.42 -13.83 -28.18
N THR A 258 -22.95 -14.48 -29.23
CA THR A 258 -22.38 -14.46 -30.59
C THR A 258 -22.15 -13.03 -31.12
N HIS A 259 -23.03 -12.10 -30.78
CA HIS A 259 -22.98 -10.70 -31.25
C HIS A 259 -22.84 -9.69 -30.12
N VAL A 260 -22.58 -10.14 -28.88
CA VAL A 260 -22.37 -9.25 -27.74
C VAL A 260 -20.93 -8.77 -27.75
N GLN A 261 -20.78 -7.44 -27.65
CA GLN A 261 -19.46 -6.76 -27.61
C GLN A 261 -19.45 -5.69 -26.50
N PRO A 262 -18.28 -5.42 -25.92
CA PRO A 262 -18.12 -4.28 -25.03
C PRO A 262 -18.58 -2.95 -25.68
N GLY A 263 -19.22 -2.08 -24.88
CA GLY A 263 -19.77 -0.81 -25.32
C GLY A 263 -21.22 -0.86 -25.80
N GLN A 264 -21.85 -2.03 -25.96
CA GLN A 264 -23.25 -2.12 -26.34
C GLN A 264 -24.19 -1.68 -25.25
N ALA A 265 -25.26 -0.98 -25.62
CA ALA A 265 -26.27 -0.47 -24.69
C ALA A 265 -27.08 -1.60 -24.05
N VAL A 266 -27.36 -1.46 -22.77
CA VAL A 266 -28.12 -2.43 -21.97
C VAL A 266 -29.26 -1.73 -21.27
N SER A 267 -30.48 -2.25 -21.42
CA SER A 267 -31.63 -1.87 -20.60
C SER A 267 -31.78 -2.82 -19.43
N ILE A 268 -31.79 -2.26 -18.21
CA ILE A 268 -31.83 -3.02 -16.96
C ILE A 268 -33.15 -2.73 -16.26
N SER A 269 -33.93 -3.76 -16.05
CA SER A 269 -35.18 -3.68 -15.25
C SER A 269 -34.92 -4.31 -13.88
N VAL A 270 -35.20 -3.58 -12.84
CA VAL A 270 -35.03 -4.05 -11.45
C VAL A 270 -36.39 -4.52 -10.93
N ASP A 271 -36.46 -5.76 -10.47
CA ASP A 271 -37.73 -6.36 -10.03
C ASP A 271 -38.47 -5.55 -8.96
N THR A 272 -37.69 -4.88 -8.09
CA THR A 272 -38.25 -4.03 -7.01
C THR A 272 -38.87 -2.72 -7.53
N PHE A 273 -38.50 -2.26 -8.71
CA PHE A 273 -38.93 -0.96 -9.26
C PHE A 273 -39.72 -1.18 -10.58
N ALA A 274 -40.90 -1.78 -10.43
CA ALA A 274 -41.75 -2.12 -11.59
C ALA A 274 -42.04 -0.88 -12.46
N GLY A 275 -41.74 -1.00 -13.77
CA GLY A 275 -41.94 0.04 -14.76
C GLY A 275 -40.81 1.05 -14.95
N GLU A 276 -39.80 1.07 -14.08
CA GLU A 276 -38.62 1.91 -14.24
C GLU A 276 -37.48 1.07 -14.85
N LYS A 277 -36.75 1.67 -15.81
CA LYS A 277 -35.59 1.03 -16.46
C LYS A 277 -34.36 1.87 -16.25
N LEU A 278 -33.28 1.22 -15.86
CA LEU A 278 -31.96 1.80 -15.87
C LEU A 278 -31.27 1.54 -17.21
N GLN A 279 -30.39 2.43 -17.58
CA GLN A 279 -29.54 2.30 -18.76
C GLN A 279 -28.11 1.98 -18.29
N GLY A 280 -27.42 1.22 -19.10
CA GLY A 280 -26.03 0.89 -18.87
C GLY A 280 -25.43 0.36 -20.17
N HIS A 281 -24.19 -0.04 -20.08
CA HIS A 281 -23.47 -0.62 -21.22
C HIS A 281 -22.66 -1.85 -20.79
N VAL A 282 -22.36 -2.71 -21.72
CA VAL A 282 -21.48 -3.85 -21.53
C VAL A 282 -20.06 -3.34 -21.33
N GLU A 283 -19.48 -3.57 -20.15
CA GLU A 283 -18.08 -3.25 -19.89
C GLU A 283 -17.16 -4.37 -20.36
N SER A 284 -17.47 -5.62 -20.00
CA SER A 284 -16.65 -6.76 -20.32
C SER A 284 -17.42 -8.08 -20.27
N ILE A 285 -16.89 -9.09 -20.96
CA ILE A 285 -17.36 -10.45 -20.93
C ILE A 285 -16.32 -11.29 -20.17
N ALA A 286 -16.77 -12.12 -19.24
CA ALA A 286 -15.86 -12.95 -18.46
C ALA A 286 -15.09 -13.96 -19.36
N PRO A 287 -13.81 -14.26 -19.05
CA PRO A 287 -12.99 -15.16 -19.85
C PRO A 287 -13.34 -16.64 -19.67
N ALA A 288 -14.25 -16.96 -18.76
CA ALA A 288 -14.67 -18.33 -18.47
C ALA A 288 -16.12 -18.39 -17.99
N THR A 289 -16.72 -19.58 -18.10
CA THR A 289 -18.07 -19.85 -17.59
C THR A 289 -18.10 -19.86 -16.06
N GLY A 290 -19.25 -19.58 -15.44
CA GLY A 290 -19.40 -19.61 -14.00
C GLY A 290 -19.01 -20.96 -13.36
N VAL A 291 -19.19 -22.07 -14.08
CA VAL A 291 -18.81 -23.41 -13.61
C VAL A 291 -17.30 -23.59 -13.53
N THR A 292 -16.52 -22.93 -14.40
CA THR A 292 -15.05 -23.02 -14.41
C THR A 292 -14.43 -22.52 -13.11
N PHE A 293 -15.02 -21.48 -12.51
CA PHE A 293 -14.55 -20.86 -11.27
C PHE A 293 -15.34 -21.30 -10.03
N ALA A 294 -16.33 -22.20 -10.20
CA ALA A 294 -17.11 -22.68 -9.06
C ALA A 294 -16.23 -23.51 -8.10
N ALA A 295 -16.39 -23.30 -6.81
CA ALA A 295 -15.68 -24.04 -5.76
C ALA A 295 -16.00 -25.53 -5.78
N VAL A 296 -17.22 -25.91 -6.22
CA VAL A 296 -17.66 -27.28 -6.40
C VAL A 296 -18.07 -27.44 -7.87
N LYS A 297 -17.31 -28.23 -8.63
CA LYS A 297 -17.65 -28.55 -10.03
C LYS A 297 -18.79 -29.58 -10.03
N PRO A 298 -19.88 -29.32 -10.76
CA PRO A 298 -20.92 -30.35 -10.95
C PRO A 298 -20.32 -31.51 -11.74
N ASP A 299 -20.32 -32.70 -11.16
CA ASP A 299 -19.90 -33.94 -11.81
C ASP A 299 -21.15 -34.77 -12.21
N ASN A 300 -21.21 -35.18 -13.44
CA ASN A 300 -22.28 -36.04 -13.90
C ASN A 300 -21.97 -37.50 -13.54
N ALA A 301 -22.46 -37.94 -12.40
CA ALA A 301 -22.22 -39.27 -11.82
C ALA A 301 -22.71 -40.45 -12.72
N THR A 302 -23.44 -40.20 -13.82
CA THR A 302 -24.07 -41.24 -14.64
C THR A 302 -23.30 -41.62 -15.90
N GLY A 303 -22.10 -41.02 -16.14
CA GLY A 303 -21.24 -41.39 -17.28
C GLY A 303 -21.75 -41.02 -18.69
N ASN A 304 -22.96 -40.48 -18.83
CA ASN A 304 -23.47 -39.99 -20.12
C ASN A 304 -23.18 -38.48 -20.23
N PHE A 305 -22.40 -38.11 -21.24
CA PHE A 305 -22.15 -36.71 -21.58
C PHE A 305 -23.42 -36.11 -22.22
N THR A 306 -24.11 -35.25 -21.51
CA THR A 306 -25.14 -34.37 -22.08
C THR A 306 -24.57 -32.96 -22.22
N LYS A 307 -24.61 -32.41 -23.45
CA LYS A 307 -24.23 -31.01 -23.69
C LYS A 307 -25.24 -30.10 -23.00
N VAL A 308 -24.79 -29.44 -21.90
CA VAL A 308 -25.57 -28.41 -21.20
C VAL A 308 -25.03 -27.05 -21.63
N VAL A 309 -25.92 -26.16 -22.08
CA VAL A 309 -25.56 -24.79 -22.46
C VAL A 309 -24.99 -24.07 -21.21
N GLN A 310 -23.76 -23.60 -21.33
CA GLN A 310 -23.08 -22.91 -20.24
C GLN A 310 -23.48 -21.44 -20.20
N ARG A 311 -23.37 -20.80 -19.00
CA ARG A 311 -23.59 -19.38 -18.85
C ARG A 311 -22.26 -18.69 -18.64
N ILE A 312 -22.09 -17.54 -19.29
CA ILE A 312 -20.91 -16.70 -19.22
C ILE A 312 -21.33 -15.38 -18.58
N PRO A 313 -20.66 -14.96 -17.49
CA PRO A 313 -20.93 -13.67 -16.85
C PRO A 313 -20.54 -12.52 -17.76
N VAL A 314 -21.42 -11.54 -17.88
CA VAL A 314 -21.19 -10.26 -18.57
C VAL A 314 -21.30 -9.15 -17.52
N LYS A 315 -20.25 -8.34 -17.40
CA LYS A 315 -20.25 -7.17 -16.54
C LYS A 315 -20.86 -5.97 -17.27
N ILE A 316 -21.87 -5.38 -16.64
CA ILE A 316 -22.63 -4.27 -17.18
C ILE A 316 -22.53 -3.13 -16.18
N VAL A 317 -22.09 -1.97 -16.64
CA VAL A 317 -21.96 -0.75 -15.81
C VAL A 317 -23.13 0.17 -16.10
N PHE A 318 -23.69 0.77 -15.05
CA PHE A 318 -24.76 1.75 -15.18
C PHE A 318 -24.22 3.05 -15.76
N ASP A 319 -25.03 3.70 -16.59
CA ASP A 319 -24.73 5.03 -17.05
C ASP A 319 -24.98 6.07 -15.93
N ASP A 320 -24.17 7.14 -15.92
CA ASP A 320 -24.21 8.16 -14.89
C ASP A 320 -25.52 8.95 -14.86
N GLY A 321 -25.81 9.59 -13.73
CA GLY A 321 -26.87 10.57 -13.60
C GLY A 321 -28.28 10.00 -13.43
N GLN A 322 -28.45 8.73 -13.19
CA GLN A 322 -29.75 8.09 -12.99
C GLN A 322 -30.18 8.13 -11.51
N PRO A 323 -31.29 8.80 -11.14
CA PRO A 323 -31.70 8.95 -9.73
C PRO A 323 -32.00 7.62 -9.04
N LEU A 324 -32.36 6.59 -9.81
CA LEU A 324 -32.70 5.27 -9.29
C LEU A 324 -31.48 4.52 -8.72
N LEU A 325 -30.25 4.86 -9.15
CA LEU A 325 -29.01 4.24 -8.64
C LEU A 325 -28.87 4.37 -7.11
N ALA A 326 -29.32 5.47 -6.52
CA ALA A 326 -29.26 5.69 -5.08
C ALA A 326 -30.16 4.72 -4.27
N ARG A 327 -31.16 4.13 -4.93
CA ARG A 327 -32.12 3.19 -4.31
C ARG A 327 -31.71 1.73 -4.50
N LEU A 328 -30.71 1.44 -5.36
CA LEU A 328 -30.23 0.09 -5.56
C LEU A 328 -29.62 -0.49 -4.29
N ARG A 329 -29.71 -1.80 -4.18
CA ARG A 329 -29.00 -2.57 -3.14
C ARG A 329 -28.29 -3.75 -3.81
N VAL A 330 -27.11 -4.07 -3.30
CA VAL A 330 -26.33 -5.24 -3.73
C VAL A 330 -27.16 -6.49 -3.44
N GLY A 331 -27.16 -7.42 -4.39
CA GLY A 331 -27.95 -8.65 -4.34
C GLY A 331 -29.36 -8.53 -4.92
N MET A 332 -29.81 -7.34 -5.37
CA MET A 332 -31.08 -7.23 -6.08
C MET A 332 -31.02 -7.99 -7.41
N SER A 333 -32.08 -8.75 -7.69
CA SER A 333 -32.27 -9.38 -8.99
C SER A 333 -32.72 -8.37 -10.02
N VAL A 334 -32.23 -8.52 -11.24
CA VAL A 334 -32.53 -7.64 -12.37
C VAL A 334 -32.69 -8.47 -13.64
N GLU A 335 -33.43 -7.94 -14.60
CA GLU A 335 -33.44 -8.42 -15.98
C GLU A 335 -32.57 -7.48 -16.81
N ALA A 336 -31.54 -8.03 -17.45
CA ALA A 336 -30.64 -7.28 -18.33
C ALA A 336 -30.90 -7.63 -19.79
N THR A 337 -31.19 -6.63 -20.62
CA THR A 337 -31.43 -6.78 -22.06
C THR A 337 -30.38 -5.99 -22.83
N ILE A 338 -29.50 -6.69 -23.55
CA ILE A 338 -28.44 -6.10 -24.38
C ILE A 338 -29.01 -5.87 -25.79
N ASP A 339 -28.83 -4.69 -26.36
CA ASP A 339 -29.15 -4.39 -27.75
C ASP A 339 -27.92 -4.63 -28.64
N THR A 340 -27.98 -5.68 -29.44
CA THR A 340 -26.87 -6.11 -30.33
C THR A 340 -26.90 -5.41 -31.68
N ARG A 341 -27.81 -4.44 -31.93
CA ARG A 341 -27.94 -3.71 -33.22
C ARG A 341 -26.81 -2.70 -33.45
N GLY A 342 -25.77 -2.70 -32.66
CA GLY A 342 -24.52 -1.99 -32.90
C GLY A 342 -24.69 -0.51 -33.26
N ASP A 343 -24.87 0.34 -32.26
CA ASP A 343 -24.32 1.68 -32.32
C ASP A 343 -22.98 1.62 -31.60
N LYS A 344 -21.88 1.59 -32.35
CA LYS A 344 -20.52 1.77 -31.79
C LYS A 344 -20.51 3.20 -31.27
N LEU A 345 -20.49 3.36 -29.95
CA LEU A 345 -20.05 4.62 -29.36
C LEU A 345 -18.69 4.93 -29.98
N ASP A 346 -18.64 5.99 -30.78
CA ASP A 346 -17.44 6.46 -31.50
C ASP A 346 -16.23 6.40 -30.58
N GLY A 347 -15.23 5.66 -31.03
CA GLY A 347 -14.04 5.35 -30.28
C GLY A 347 -13.31 6.59 -29.79
N LYS A 348 -13.45 6.90 -28.51
CA LYS A 348 -12.37 7.56 -27.77
C LYS A 348 -11.42 6.44 -27.31
N GLU A 349 -10.30 6.39 -28.00
CA GLU A 349 -9.14 5.58 -27.62
C GLU A 349 -8.89 5.68 -26.10
N VAL A 350 -9.13 4.56 -25.41
CA VAL A 350 -8.58 4.36 -24.09
C VAL A 350 -7.11 4.00 -24.30
N SER A 351 -6.27 5.06 -24.31
CA SER A 351 -4.81 4.93 -24.20
C SER A 351 -4.48 4.18 -22.92
N ALA A 352 -3.86 3.02 -23.09
CA ALA A 352 -3.27 2.22 -22.02
C ALA A 352 -2.31 3.06 -21.15
N ARG A 353 -2.53 3.03 -19.85
CA ARG A 353 -1.52 3.29 -18.84
C ARG A 353 -1.56 2.19 -17.79
#